data_c7087a59ade29e5bad9dcb8519fe4afc
#
_entry.id   c7087a59ade29e5bad9dcb8519fe4afc
#
_cell.length_a   1.000
_cell.length_b   1.000
_cell.length_c   1.000
_cell.angle_alpha   90.00
_cell.angle_beta   90.00
_cell.angle_gamma   90.00
#
_symmetry.space_group_name_H-M   'P 1'
#
loop_
_entity.id
_entity.type
_entity.pdbx_description
1 polymer ?
#
loop_
_entity_poly.entity_id
_entity_poly.type
_entity_poly.pdbx_seq_one_letter_code
_entity_poly.pdbx_strand_id
1 'polypeptide(L)'
;MEIQKEIKDFKIGIDKISLYNFNVNMSESDEFYLYEDYEKGIKKEIIKNEWCSIVHAYYLTKGNETQEIQEKNYKIITLNPNKILYGHNVGNSTPQELKKALEKLKEKLKEKNVYIDFSNAKIKDIEININIPKDFKEYTQVFKHLIRQTKKPQEIGAFIETEIYKERIQTESLFGIIKKNTILRIYNKSLESGLDYPLSRIEFLIKKGALNYYLEKNQKENNLTVLFESPDIINNIFIEKITDIFKKARKDIQERIKGYLTREYLSFKSSGKLAREHNRTEKRGVYNYLVDNFIVFDYNILIEIVKEFNKKNASRESKIIKEKYSYLNNIEKLNYLIEFIYKFNK
;
A
#
# COMPACT_ATOMS: atom_id res chain seq x y z
N MET A 1 13.47 -10.56 21.76
CA MET A 1 12.53 -11.70 22.00
C MET A 1 11.07 -11.25 22.18
N GLU A 2 10.78 -10.07 22.73
CA GLU A 2 9.39 -9.52 22.84
C GLU A 2 8.81 -9.08 21.49
N ILE A 3 9.62 -8.53 20.58
CA ILE A 3 9.19 -8.11 19.24
C ILE A 3 8.54 -9.25 18.43
N GLN A 4 9.04 -10.49 18.56
CA GLN A 4 8.45 -11.65 17.86
C GLN A 4 7.06 -12.07 18.38
N LYS A 5 6.70 -11.75 19.61
CA LYS A 5 5.38 -12.11 20.18
C LYS A 5 4.26 -11.17 19.75
N GLU A 6 4.55 -9.88 19.58
CA GLU A 6 3.55 -8.87 19.18
C GLU A 6 3.18 -8.95 17.70
N ILE A 7 4.08 -9.46 16.84
CA ILE A 7 3.86 -9.53 15.39
C ILE A 7 2.93 -10.68 14.95
N LYS A 8 2.51 -11.54 15.87
CA LYS A 8 1.54 -12.60 15.56
C LYS A 8 0.10 -12.11 15.37
N ASP A 9 -0.21 -10.87 15.72
CA ASP A 9 -1.51 -10.26 15.47
C ASP A 9 -1.54 -9.56 14.11
N PHE A 10 -1.71 -10.36 13.05
CA PHE A 10 -2.00 -9.86 11.72
C PHE A 10 -3.43 -9.31 11.70
N LYS A 11 -3.57 -8.01 11.89
CA LYS A 11 -4.86 -7.31 11.88
C LYS A 11 -4.80 -6.12 10.91
N ILE A 12 -5.94 -5.68 10.41
CA ILE A 12 -6.06 -4.40 9.72
C ILE A 12 -5.96 -3.32 10.79
N GLY A 13 -5.14 -2.30 10.57
CA GLY A 13 -4.96 -1.24 11.55
C GLY A 13 -4.34 0.04 10.98
N ILE A 14 -4.11 0.98 11.86
CA ILE A 14 -3.58 2.31 11.57
C ILE A 14 -2.06 2.25 11.68
N ASP A 15 -1.35 2.64 10.60
CA ASP A 15 0.10 2.86 10.63
C ASP A 15 0.42 4.30 11.02
N LYS A 16 -0.25 5.25 10.34
CA LYS A 16 0.02 6.67 10.50
C LYS A 16 -1.26 7.48 10.35
N ILE A 17 -1.37 8.55 11.11
CA ILE A 17 -2.50 9.47 11.03
C ILE A 17 -2.02 10.92 11.06
N SER A 18 -2.64 11.75 10.25
CA SER A 18 -2.46 13.21 10.28
C SER A 18 -3.77 13.86 10.72
N LEU A 19 -3.69 14.71 11.72
CA LEU A 19 -4.83 15.44 12.29
C LEU A 19 -4.69 16.93 12.03
N TYR A 20 -5.81 17.61 11.94
CA TYR A 20 -5.93 19.06 11.86
C TYR A 20 -7.06 19.56 12.76
N ASN A 21 -7.24 20.87 12.91
CA ASN A 21 -8.26 21.49 13.75
C ASN A 21 -8.16 21.07 15.24
N PHE A 22 -6.95 21.09 15.77
CA PHE A 22 -6.63 20.86 17.18
C PHE A 22 -5.97 22.10 17.79
N ASN A 23 -6.00 22.22 19.10
CA ASN A 23 -5.31 23.29 19.80
C ASN A 23 -3.91 22.84 20.21
N VAL A 24 -2.93 23.71 20.05
CA VAL A 24 -1.54 23.47 20.48
C VAL A 24 -0.89 24.79 20.93
N ASN A 25 -0.16 24.73 22.05
CA ASN A 25 0.73 25.76 22.51
C ASN A 25 2.16 25.19 22.52
N MET A 26 3.08 25.83 21.79
CA MET A 26 4.46 25.40 21.56
C MET A 26 5.49 26.46 21.96
N SER A 27 5.05 27.64 22.43
CA SER A 27 5.87 28.85 22.58
C SER A 27 7.07 28.70 23.53
N GLU A 28 7.03 27.72 24.42
CA GLU A 28 8.04 27.48 25.44
C GLU A 28 8.86 26.21 25.21
N SER A 29 8.76 25.59 24.03
CA SER A 29 9.46 24.33 23.74
C SER A 29 10.82 24.56 23.13
N ASP A 30 11.85 23.91 23.69
CA ASP A 30 13.22 23.89 23.16
C ASP A 30 13.36 23.06 21.86
N GLU A 31 12.37 22.23 21.51
CA GLU A 31 12.34 21.43 20.27
C GLU A 31 11.74 22.19 19.09
N PHE A 32 11.39 23.45 19.29
CA PHE A 32 10.75 24.31 18.31
C PHE A 32 11.79 24.89 17.35
N TYR A 33 11.54 24.81 16.06
CA TYR A 33 12.30 25.55 15.07
C TYR A 33 11.38 26.27 14.08
N LEU A 34 11.86 27.44 13.63
CA LEU A 34 11.17 28.32 12.73
C LEU A 34 11.71 28.14 11.32
N TYR A 35 10.80 27.93 10.36
CA TYR A 35 11.11 27.96 8.93
C TYR A 35 10.38 29.13 8.29
N GLU A 36 11.10 29.98 7.58
CA GLU A 36 10.55 31.14 6.87
C GLU A 36 10.95 31.09 5.39
N ASP A 37 9.98 31.20 4.51
CA ASP A 37 10.15 31.35 3.06
C ASP A 37 9.49 32.66 2.66
N TYR A 38 10.31 33.72 2.65
CA TYR A 38 9.83 35.08 2.37
C TYR A 38 9.36 35.26 0.93
N GLU A 39 9.90 34.50 -0.03
CA GLU A 39 9.49 34.58 -1.43
C GLU A 39 8.05 34.06 -1.62
N LYS A 40 7.70 33.01 -0.88
CA LYS A 40 6.36 32.42 -0.91
C LYS A 40 5.41 32.99 0.14
N GLY A 41 5.88 33.88 1.01
CA GLY A 41 5.10 34.40 2.14
C GLY A 41 4.67 33.28 3.10
N ILE A 42 5.55 32.32 3.38
CA ILE A 42 5.26 31.18 4.25
C ILE A 42 6.14 31.26 5.50
N LYS A 43 5.49 31.20 6.66
CA LYS A 43 6.15 30.98 7.95
C LYS A 43 5.64 29.70 8.57
N LYS A 44 6.53 28.83 9.07
CA LYS A 44 6.17 27.57 9.71
C LYS A 44 6.89 27.44 11.05
N GLU A 45 6.11 27.10 12.04
CA GLU A 45 6.55 26.64 13.34
C GLU A 45 6.51 25.10 13.32
N ILE A 46 7.62 24.45 13.60
CA ILE A 46 7.77 23.01 13.42
C ILE A 46 8.35 22.40 14.70
N ILE A 47 7.69 21.36 15.19
CA ILE A 47 8.25 20.40 16.14
C ILE A 47 8.34 19.06 15.40
N LYS A 48 9.52 18.45 15.39
CA LYS A 48 9.72 17.13 14.80
C LYS A 48 10.59 16.30 15.72
N ASN A 49 10.03 15.25 16.25
CA ASN A 49 10.72 14.28 17.08
C ASN A 49 10.43 12.84 16.62
N GLU A 50 10.86 11.84 17.37
CA GLU A 50 10.68 10.44 17.05
C GLU A 50 9.21 10.00 17.05
N TRP A 51 8.33 10.70 17.77
CA TRP A 51 6.91 10.30 17.97
C TRP A 51 5.96 10.98 16.99
N CYS A 52 6.21 12.25 16.67
CA CYS A 52 5.31 13.04 15.84
C CYS A 52 6.03 14.17 15.10
N SER A 53 5.33 14.74 14.13
CA SER A 53 5.67 16.02 13.50
C SER A 53 4.48 16.95 13.62
N ILE A 54 4.66 18.09 14.28
CA ILE A 54 3.68 19.18 14.37
C ILE A 54 4.15 20.31 13.46
N VAL A 55 3.27 20.76 12.58
CA VAL A 55 3.52 21.88 11.68
C VAL A 55 2.40 22.88 11.85
N HIS A 56 2.73 24.09 12.27
CA HIS A 56 1.87 25.23 12.27
C HIS A 56 2.32 26.21 11.19
N ALA A 57 1.56 26.34 10.13
CA ALA A 57 1.93 27.17 8.99
C ALA A 57 1.06 28.41 8.91
N TYR A 58 1.71 29.55 8.69
CA TYR A 58 1.10 30.84 8.45
C TYR A 58 1.35 31.23 6.99
N TYR A 59 0.30 31.69 6.30
CA TYR A 59 0.41 32.21 4.95
C TYR A 59 0.15 33.72 5.00
N LEU A 60 1.15 34.49 4.60
CA LEU A 60 1.03 35.94 4.46
C LEU A 60 0.41 36.22 3.09
N THR A 61 -0.84 36.61 3.02
CA THR A 61 -1.45 37.08 1.78
C THR A 61 -1.20 38.57 1.63
N LYS A 62 -0.58 39.00 0.52
CA LYS A 62 -0.50 40.42 0.16
C LYS A 62 -1.91 40.87 -0.20
N GLY A 63 -2.53 41.61 0.70
CA GLY A 63 -3.77 42.36 0.41
C GLY A 63 -3.50 43.48 -0.58
N ASN A 64 -4.43 43.78 -1.49
CA ASN A 64 -4.38 44.96 -2.33
C ASN A 64 -4.42 46.21 -1.41
N GLU A 65 -3.35 47.01 -1.48
CA GLU A 65 -3.20 48.42 -1.03
C GLU A 65 -3.40 48.77 0.47
N THR A 66 -4.06 47.95 1.25
CA THR A 66 -4.04 48.06 2.72
C THR A 66 -3.51 46.75 3.26
N GLN A 67 -2.39 46.81 3.99
CA GLN A 67 -1.67 45.64 4.55
C GLN A 67 -2.47 44.92 5.64
N GLU A 68 -3.64 44.42 5.33
CA GLU A 68 -4.32 43.43 6.16
C GLU A 68 -3.74 42.06 5.82
N ILE A 69 -2.82 41.61 6.66
CA ILE A 69 -2.26 40.26 6.65
C ILE A 69 -3.38 39.31 7.05
N GLN A 70 -4.04 38.67 6.06
CA GLN A 70 -4.95 37.58 6.35
C GLN A 70 -4.12 36.32 6.63
N GLU A 71 -3.85 36.06 7.89
CA GLU A 71 -3.19 34.82 8.35
C GLU A 71 -4.14 33.64 8.15
N LYS A 72 -3.91 32.82 7.15
CA LYS A 72 -4.48 31.48 7.09
C LYS A 72 -3.67 30.54 7.97
N ASN A 73 -4.08 30.40 9.22
CA ASN A 73 -3.49 29.44 10.14
C ASN A 73 -3.84 28.01 9.76
N TYR A 74 -2.82 27.18 9.63
CA TYR A 74 -2.96 25.79 9.27
C TYR A 74 -2.10 24.94 10.20
N LYS A 75 -2.75 24.12 11.04
CA LYS A 75 -2.09 23.24 12.00
C LYS A 75 -2.27 21.78 11.59
N ILE A 76 -1.19 21.03 11.54
CA ILE A 76 -1.20 19.58 11.31
C ILE A 76 -0.28 18.92 12.31
N ILE A 77 -0.75 17.82 12.88
CA ILE A 77 0.09 16.84 13.55
C ILE A 77 0.04 15.54 12.79
N THR A 78 1.19 14.92 12.56
CA THR A 78 1.34 13.60 11.97
C THR A 78 2.04 12.70 12.97
N LEU A 79 1.46 11.52 13.24
CA LEU A 79 1.97 10.57 14.23
C LEU A 79 1.82 9.11 13.78
N ASN A 80 2.70 8.25 14.32
CA ASN A 80 2.59 6.80 14.20
C ASN A 80 2.29 6.21 15.59
N PRO A 81 1.08 5.62 15.80
CA PRO A 81 0.68 5.13 17.10
C PRO A 81 1.60 4.02 17.64
N ASN A 82 2.08 3.13 16.78
CA ASN A 82 3.01 2.06 17.19
C ASN A 82 4.34 2.60 17.69
N LYS A 83 4.91 3.62 17.03
CA LYS A 83 6.14 4.27 17.51
C LYS A 83 5.97 4.87 18.90
N ILE A 84 4.82 5.49 19.17
CA ILE A 84 4.51 6.09 20.45
C ILE A 84 4.37 5.04 21.55
N LEU A 85 3.67 3.93 21.26
CA LEU A 85 3.38 2.89 22.23
C LEU A 85 4.58 1.97 22.46
N TYR A 86 5.22 1.51 21.39
CA TYR A 86 6.16 0.38 21.37
C TYR A 86 7.56 0.72 20.87
N GLY A 87 7.81 1.96 20.42
CA GLY A 87 9.12 2.41 19.92
C GLY A 87 9.46 1.99 18.49
N HIS A 88 8.58 1.26 17.79
CA HIS A 88 8.82 0.77 16.42
C HIS A 88 7.56 0.90 15.55
N ASN A 89 7.71 0.76 14.21
CA ASN A 89 6.61 0.87 13.24
C ASN A 89 6.30 -0.46 12.51
N VAL A 90 6.69 -1.59 13.09
CA VAL A 90 6.49 -2.90 12.45
C VAL A 90 5.03 -3.34 12.49
N GLY A 91 4.37 -3.16 13.63
CA GLY A 91 2.95 -3.45 13.81
C GLY A 91 2.03 -2.40 13.19
N ASN A 92 0.76 -2.53 13.47
CA ASN A 92 -0.30 -1.58 13.19
C ASN A 92 -1.23 -1.47 14.40
N SER A 93 -1.87 -0.34 14.57
CA SER A 93 -2.63 -0.03 15.77
C SER A 93 -4.13 -0.08 15.52
N THR A 94 -4.87 -0.61 16.47
CA THR A 94 -6.33 -0.48 16.53
C THR A 94 -6.73 0.96 16.90
N PRO A 95 -8.00 1.36 16.68
CA PRO A 95 -8.50 2.63 17.18
C PRO A 95 -8.32 2.83 18.68
N GLN A 96 -8.45 1.77 19.49
CA GLN A 96 -8.22 1.82 20.94
C GLN A 96 -6.75 2.05 21.29
N GLU A 97 -5.84 1.42 20.55
CA GLU A 97 -4.39 1.67 20.68
C GLU A 97 -4.03 3.10 20.23
N LEU A 98 -4.67 3.62 19.16
CA LEU A 98 -4.52 5.02 18.78
C LEU A 98 -4.93 5.96 19.93
N LYS A 99 -6.06 5.69 20.61
CA LYS A 99 -6.49 6.49 21.77
C LYS A 99 -5.42 6.51 22.86
N LYS A 100 -4.90 5.36 23.24
CA LYS A 100 -3.79 5.25 24.21
C LYS A 100 -2.52 5.98 23.74
N ALA A 101 -2.21 5.87 22.46
CA ALA A 101 -1.05 6.56 21.88
C ALA A 101 -1.19 8.08 21.97
N LEU A 102 -2.38 8.63 21.73
CA LEU A 102 -2.65 10.06 21.86
C LEU A 102 -2.52 10.56 23.32
N GLU A 103 -3.01 9.78 24.29
CA GLU A 103 -2.83 10.08 25.70
C GLU A 103 -1.35 10.10 26.10
N LYS A 104 -0.61 9.04 25.76
CA LYS A 104 0.84 8.96 26.00
C LYS A 104 1.63 10.06 25.28
N LEU A 105 1.20 10.45 24.08
CA LEU A 105 1.82 11.54 23.34
C LEU A 105 1.62 12.89 24.04
N LYS A 106 0.42 13.16 24.57
CA LYS A 106 0.16 14.38 25.38
C LYS A 106 1.10 14.50 26.56
N GLU A 107 1.32 13.39 27.30
CA GLU A 107 2.23 13.35 28.44
C GLU A 107 3.68 13.66 28.01
N LYS A 108 4.17 12.98 26.98
CA LYS A 108 5.54 13.20 26.44
C LYS A 108 5.75 14.62 25.91
N LEU A 109 4.76 15.20 25.26
CA LEU A 109 4.81 16.56 24.76
C LEU A 109 4.77 17.58 25.89
N LYS A 110 4.02 17.31 26.95
CA LYS A 110 3.97 18.17 28.17
C LYS A 110 5.35 18.26 28.84
N GLU A 111 6.12 17.16 28.87
CA GLU A 111 7.50 17.16 29.39
C GLU A 111 8.44 18.09 28.58
N LYS A 112 8.04 18.47 27.37
CA LYS A 112 8.75 19.36 26.44
C LYS A 112 8.08 20.75 26.34
N ASN A 113 7.26 21.12 27.30
CA ASN A 113 6.47 22.35 27.33
C ASN A 113 5.56 22.55 26.11
N VAL A 114 5.09 21.44 25.51
CA VAL A 114 4.11 21.45 24.41
C VAL A 114 2.78 20.94 24.93
N TYR A 115 1.77 21.80 24.87
CA TYR A 115 0.42 21.47 25.34
C TYR A 115 -0.51 21.31 24.16
N ILE A 116 -1.14 20.13 24.04
CA ILE A 116 -2.00 19.78 22.91
C ILE A 116 -3.37 19.30 23.37
N ASP A 117 -4.42 19.76 22.67
CA ASP A 117 -5.79 19.29 22.87
C ASP A 117 -6.39 18.82 21.55
N PHE A 118 -6.86 17.55 21.54
CA PHE A 118 -7.45 16.88 20.39
C PHE A 118 -8.97 16.88 20.38
N SER A 119 -9.65 17.57 21.29
CA SER A 119 -11.11 17.51 21.45
C SER A 119 -11.87 17.83 20.15
N ASN A 120 -11.36 18.78 19.36
CA ASN A 120 -11.94 19.19 18.08
C ASN A 120 -11.15 18.68 16.86
N ALA A 121 -10.23 17.73 17.07
CA ALA A 121 -9.36 17.26 16.03
C ALA A 121 -10.14 16.53 14.93
N LYS A 122 -9.77 16.81 13.68
CA LYS A 122 -10.30 16.18 12.48
C LYS A 122 -9.18 15.41 11.75
N ILE A 123 -9.56 14.36 11.06
CA ILE A 123 -8.61 13.52 10.33
C ILE A 123 -8.34 14.12 8.96
N LYS A 124 -7.07 14.44 8.67
CA LYS A 124 -6.61 14.90 7.37
C LYS A 124 -6.26 13.74 6.45
N ASP A 125 -5.38 12.87 6.93
CA ASP A 125 -4.91 11.70 6.20
C ASP A 125 -4.78 10.53 7.19
N ILE A 126 -5.07 9.31 6.72
CA ILE A 126 -4.89 8.09 7.51
C ILE A 126 -4.28 7.00 6.64
N GLU A 127 -3.24 6.35 7.14
CA GLU A 127 -2.62 5.17 6.53
C GLU A 127 -3.15 3.92 7.25
N ILE A 128 -3.86 3.08 6.48
CA ILE A 128 -4.47 1.85 6.96
C ILE A 128 -3.78 0.69 6.28
N ASN A 129 -3.31 -0.28 7.02
CA ASN A 129 -2.54 -1.37 6.46
C ASN A 129 -2.91 -2.76 7.03
N ILE A 130 -2.40 -3.79 6.36
CA ILE A 130 -2.29 -5.15 6.85
C ILE A 130 -0.90 -5.69 6.54
N ASN A 131 -0.29 -6.36 7.51
CA ASN A 131 0.91 -7.15 7.31
C ASN A 131 0.57 -8.56 6.84
N ILE A 132 1.33 -9.08 5.90
CA ILE A 132 1.16 -10.41 5.30
C ILE A 132 2.43 -11.21 5.58
N PRO A 133 2.37 -12.37 6.26
CA PRO A 133 3.54 -13.19 6.59
C PRO A 133 4.04 -13.97 5.36
N LYS A 134 4.39 -13.24 4.31
CA LYS A 134 4.89 -13.79 3.05
C LYS A 134 6.03 -12.94 2.51
N ASP A 135 6.96 -13.60 1.86
CA ASP A 135 8.08 -12.94 1.19
C ASP A 135 7.56 -12.10 0.02
N PHE A 136 7.98 -10.84 -0.02
CA PHE A 136 7.60 -9.92 -1.08
C PHE A 136 8.07 -10.40 -2.47
N LYS A 137 9.26 -11.02 -2.55
CA LYS A 137 9.81 -11.54 -3.82
C LYS A 137 8.92 -12.60 -4.42
N GLU A 138 8.48 -13.56 -3.59
CA GLU A 138 7.62 -14.66 -4.05
C GLU A 138 6.25 -14.17 -4.55
N TYR A 139 5.74 -13.07 -3.99
CA TYR A 139 4.44 -12.48 -4.32
C TYR A 139 4.52 -11.30 -5.28
N THR A 140 5.73 -10.87 -5.69
CA THR A 140 5.94 -9.67 -6.51
C THR A 140 5.05 -9.63 -7.75
N GLN A 141 4.87 -10.75 -8.47
CA GLN A 141 4.05 -10.78 -9.68
C GLN A 141 2.57 -10.51 -9.38
N VAL A 142 2.05 -11.10 -8.31
CA VAL A 142 0.67 -10.84 -7.86
C VAL A 142 0.52 -9.40 -7.39
N PHE A 143 1.47 -8.89 -6.61
CA PHE A 143 1.46 -7.51 -6.16
C PHE A 143 1.52 -6.50 -7.33
N LYS A 144 2.37 -6.76 -8.32
CA LYS A 144 2.42 -5.96 -9.56
C LYS A 144 1.08 -5.97 -10.30
N HIS A 145 0.41 -7.12 -10.32
CA HIS A 145 -0.91 -7.24 -10.94
C HIS A 145 -1.97 -6.41 -10.18
N LEU A 146 -1.97 -6.45 -8.85
CA LEU A 146 -2.88 -5.62 -8.04
C LEU A 146 -2.64 -4.13 -8.29
N ILE A 147 -1.38 -3.68 -8.30
CA ILE A 147 -1.04 -2.27 -8.58
C ILE A 147 -1.46 -1.84 -9.98
N ARG A 148 -1.39 -2.72 -10.98
CA ARG A 148 -1.87 -2.43 -12.36
C ARG A 148 -3.37 -2.16 -12.45
N GLN A 149 -4.16 -2.60 -11.46
CA GLN A 149 -5.58 -2.25 -11.38
C GLN A 149 -5.82 -0.81 -10.90
N THR A 150 -4.76 -0.09 -10.56
CA THR A 150 -4.79 1.33 -10.15
C THR A 150 -4.41 2.25 -11.32
N LYS A 151 -4.50 3.55 -11.09
CA LYS A 151 -3.99 4.58 -12.01
C LYS A 151 -2.52 4.88 -11.69
N LYS A 152 -1.72 5.13 -12.74
CA LYS A 152 -0.29 5.50 -12.60
C LYS A 152 0.48 4.50 -11.72
N PRO A 153 0.45 3.21 -12.05
CA PRO A 153 1.24 2.23 -11.31
C PRO A 153 2.73 2.54 -11.43
N GLN A 154 3.44 2.46 -10.32
CA GLN A 154 4.88 2.68 -10.25
C GLN A 154 5.55 1.56 -9.46
N GLU A 155 6.76 1.21 -9.88
CA GLU A 155 7.65 0.27 -9.20
C GLU A 155 8.84 1.06 -8.68
N ILE A 156 9.09 0.97 -7.38
CA ILE A 156 10.24 1.57 -6.73
C ILE A 156 11.16 0.42 -6.35
N GLY A 157 12.39 0.43 -6.87
CA GLY A 157 13.40 -0.56 -6.54
C GLY A 157 14.47 0.05 -5.65
N ALA A 158 15.15 -0.78 -4.87
CA ALA A 158 16.41 -0.42 -4.26
C ALA A 158 17.48 -0.27 -5.34
N PHE A 159 18.33 0.72 -5.14
CA PHE A 159 19.55 0.87 -5.90
C PHE A 159 20.68 0.51 -4.96
N ILE A 160 21.57 -0.40 -5.34
CA ILE A 160 22.89 -0.49 -4.73
C ILE A 160 23.75 0.55 -5.45
N GLU A 161 24.20 1.56 -4.71
CA GLU A 161 25.28 2.42 -5.14
C GLU A 161 26.58 1.63 -4.90
N THR A 162 27.13 1.09 -5.96
CA THR A 162 28.55 0.76 -6.01
C THR A 162 29.30 1.97 -6.56
N GLU A 163 30.58 2.13 -6.23
CA GLU A 163 31.40 3.28 -6.68
C GLU A 163 31.41 3.49 -8.21
N ILE A 164 30.97 2.52 -9.00
CA ILE A 164 31.07 2.50 -10.47
C ILE A 164 29.70 2.41 -11.17
N TYR A 165 28.66 1.79 -10.58
CA TYR A 165 27.35 1.58 -11.21
C TYR A 165 26.19 1.70 -10.23
N LYS A 166 25.09 2.39 -10.71
CA LYS A 166 23.77 2.28 -10.07
C LYS A 166 23.01 1.12 -10.71
N GLU A 167 22.99 -0.03 -10.07
CA GLU A 167 22.24 -1.17 -10.56
C GLU A 167 20.92 -1.33 -9.80
N ARG A 168 19.79 -1.40 -10.52
CA ARG A 168 18.48 -1.66 -9.94
C ARG A 168 18.36 -3.14 -9.62
N ILE A 169 18.64 -3.52 -8.38
CA ILE A 169 18.77 -4.92 -7.99
C ILE A 169 17.43 -5.59 -7.77
N GLN A 170 16.43 -4.86 -7.26
CA GLN A 170 15.14 -5.47 -6.93
C GLN A 170 14.02 -4.45 -6.76
N THR A 171 12.79 -4.82 -7.16
CA THR A 171 11.58 -4.08 -6.77
C THR A 171 11.30 -4.35 -5.29
N GLU A 172 11.23 -3.29 -4.49
CA GLU A 172 10.97 -3.37 -3.04
C GLU A 172 9.64 -2.78 -2.65
N SER A 173 9.10 -1.93 -3.51
CA SER A 173 7.85 -1.24 -3.26
C SER A 173 7.10 -0.96 -4.56
N LEU A 174 5.79 -1.02 -4.46
CA LEU A 174 4.82 -0.78 -5.52
C LEU A 174 3.85 0.29 -5.07
N PHE A 175 3.53 1.19 -5.97
CA PHE A 175 2.68 2.34 -5.70
C PHE A 175 1.62 2.49 -6.79
N GLY A 176 0.41 2.87 -6.43
CA GLY A 176 -0.64 3.17 -7.39
C GLY A 176 -1.73 4.07 -6.82
N ILE A 177 -2.30 4.92 -7.67
CA ILE A 177 -3.39 5.83 -7.32
C ILE A 177 -4.71 5.16 -7.70
N ILE A 178 -5.57 4.89 -6.72
CA ILE A 178 -6.92 4.35 -6.98
C ILE A 178 -7.85 5.46 -7.48
N LYS A 179 -7.90 6.54 -6.71
CA LYS A 179 -8.60 7.81 -7.01
C LYS A 179 -7.72 8.95 -6.51
N LYS A 180 -8.03 10.20 -6.89
CA LYS A 180 -7.24 11.40 -6.53
C LYS A 180 -6.78 11.43 -5.05
N ASN A 181 -7.61 10.90 -4.14
CA ASN A 181 -7.41 10.98 -2.69
C ASN A 181 -7.18 9.60 -2.02
N THR A 182 -6.89 8.55 -2.79
CA THR A 182 -6.62 7.20 -2.27
C THR A 182 -5.44 6.59 -3.01
N ILE A 183 -4.44 6.18 -2.26
CA ILE A 183 -3.20 5.61 -2.78
C ILE A 183 -3.04 4.21 -2.20
N LEU A 184 -2.67 3.24 -3.04
CA LEU A 184 -2.27 1.90 -2.64
C LEU A 184 -0.75 1.81 -2.67
N ARG A 185 -0.17 1.27 -1.62
CA ARG A 185 1.24 0.89 -1.52
C ARG A 185 1.34 -0.58 -1.16
N ILE A 186 2.27 -1.28 -1.76
CA ILE A 186 2.59 -2.67 -1.40
C ILE A 186 4.11 -2.76 -1.37
N TYR A 187 4.69 -3.21 -0.26
CA TYR A 187 6.13 -3.19 -0.09
C TYR A 187 6.68 -4.28 0.83
N ASN A 188 8.00 -4.49 0.72
CA ASN A 188 8.76 -5.40 1.56
C ASN A 188 8.97 -4.78 2.94
N LYS A 189 8.11 -5.15 3.89
CA LYS A 189 8.17 -4.64 5.27
C LYS A 189 9.36 -5.19 6.04
N SER A 190 9.81 -6.41 5.72
CA SER A 190 11.03 -6.98 6.33
C SER A 190 12.23 -6.11 6.03
N LEU A 191 12.41 -5.74 4.77
CA LEU A 191 13.55 -4.92 4.35
C LEU A 191 13.47 -3.51 4.95
N GLU A 192 12.29 -2.88 4.89
CA GLU A 192 12.08 -1.53 5.43
C GLU A 192 12.35 -1.45 6.94
N SER A 193 12.07 -2.53 7.67
CA SER A 193 12.21 -2.56 9.13
C SER A 193 13.39 -3.40 9.64
N GLY A 194 14.24 -3.93 8.75
CA GLY A 194 15.41 -4.74 9.12
C GLY A 194 15.05 -6.05 9.82
N LEU A 195 13.95 -6.72 9.39
CA LEU A 195 13.49 -7.97 10.01
C LEU A 195 14.13 -9.18 9.34
N ASP A 196 14.39 -10.22 10.10
CA ASP A 196 14.98 -11.50 9.67
C ASP A 196 13.93 -12.54 9.20
N TYR A 197 12.66 -12.19 9.25
CA TYR A 197 11.55 -13.04 8.79
C TYR A 197 10.73 -12.35 7.69
N PRO A 198 10.05 -13.14 6.81
CA PRO A 198 9.32 -12.61 5.68
C PRO A 198 8.06 -11.84 6.10
N LEU A 199 7.99 -10.58 5.68
CA LEU A 199 6.84 -9.72 5.93
C LEU A 199 6.63 -8.75 4.76
N SER A 200 5.47 -8.83 4.12
CA SER A 200 4.99 -7.85 3.15
C SER A 200 3.91 -6.98 3.77
N ARG A 201 3.71 -5.77 3.26
CA ARG A 201 2.64 -4.88 3.72
C ARG A 201 1.81 -4.38 2.55
N ILE A 202 0.50 -4.41 2.71
CA ILE A 202 -0.47 -3.71 1.86
C ILE A 202 -1.02 -2.53 2.66
N GLU A 203 -0.96 -1.34 2.09
CA GLU A 203 -1.28 -0.09 2.76
C GLU A 203 -2.12 0.81 1.87
N PHE A 204 -3.17 1.42 2.43
CA PHE A 204 -3.93 2.50 1.81
C PHE A 204 -3.68 3.81 2.53
N LEU A 205 -3.18 4.81 1.82
CA LEU A 205 -3.25 6.21 2.27
C LEU A 205 -4.58 6.79 1.81
N ILE A 206 -5.44 7.12 2.78
CA ILE A 206 -6.74 7.74 2.57
C ILE A 206 -6.64 9.22 2.97
N LYS A 207 -6.74 10.11 1.99
CA LYS A 207 -6.72 11.56 2.22
C LYS A 207 -8.10 12.09 2.59
N LYS A 208 -8.14 13.26 3.23
CA LYS A 208 -9.35 13.94 3.73
C LYS A 208 -10.56 13.82 2.79
N GLY A 209 -10.39 14.12 1.49
CA GLY A 209 -11.53 14.11 0.57
C GLY A 209 -12.13 12.71 0.35
N ALA A 210 -11.33 11.63 0.36
CA ALA A 210 -11.85 10.27 0.26
C ALA A 210 -12.44 9.81 1.59
N LEU A 211 -11.84 10.21 2.70
CA LEU A 211 -12.35 9.89 4.03
C LEU A 211 -13.69 10.56 4.27
N ASN A 212 -13.81 11.88 4.00
CA ASN A 212 -15.07 12.60 4.15
C ASN A 212 -16.20 11.95 3.35
N TYR A 213 -15.94 11.66 2.05
CA TYR A 213 -16.93 10.97 1.22
C TYR A 213 -17.40 9.63 1.81
N TYR A 214 -16.47 8.85 2.38
CA TYR A 214 -16.81 7.58 3.03
C TYR A 214 -17.64 7.79 4.30
N LEU A 215 -17.25 8.76 5.14
CA LEU A 215 -17.94 9.07 6.39
C LEU A 215 -19.35 9.61 6.14
N GLU A 216 -19.51 10.56 5.21
CA GLU A 216 -20.79 11.13 4.79
C GLU A 216 -21.77 10.05 4.26
N LYS A 217 -21.26 9.13 3.42
CA LYS A 217 -22.03 7.97 2.94
C LYS A 217 -22.57 7.11 4.09
N ASN A 218 -21.85 7.06 5.22
CA ASN A 218 -22.22 6.31 6.42
C ASN A 218 -22.84 7.22 7.52
N GLN A 219 -23.28 8.43 7.16
CA GLN A 219 -23.91 9.39 8.06
C GLN A 219 -23.04 9.76 9.28
N LYS A 220 -21.73 9.87 9.07
CA LYS A 220 -20.74 10.20 10.09
C LYS A 220 -19.98 11.46 9.73
N GLU A 221 -19.61 12.23 10.75
CA GLU A 221 -18.77 13.42 10.58
C GLU A 221 -17.28 13.06 10.69
N ASN A 222 -16.45 13.86 10.02
CA ASN A 222 -15.00 13.72 10.15
C ASN A 222 -14.52 14.41 11.44
N ASN A 223 -14.50 13.66 12.50
CA ASN A 223 -13.83 14.00 13.75
C ASN A 223 -12.99 12.79 14.21
N LEU A 224 -12.04 13.02 15.10
CA LEU A 224 -11.18 11.95 15.60
C LEU A 224 -11.96 10.88 16.38
N THR A 225 -13.02 11.29 17.08
CA THR A 225 -13.82 10.38 17.94
C THR A 225 -14.54 9.31 17.12
N VAL A 226 -14.83 9.57 15.83
CA VAL A 226 -15.47 8.58 14.95
C VAL A 226 -14.73 7.25 14.90
N LEU A 227 -13.41 7.26 15.03
CA LEU A 227 -12.60 6.04 15.07
C LEU A 227 -12.80 5.24 16.36
N PHE A 228 -13.09 5.93 17.47
CA PHE A 228 -13.27 5.30 18.79
C PHE A 228 -14.70 4.79 18.99
N GLU A 229 -15.67 5.54 18.46
CA GLU A 229 -17.09 5.21 18.50
C GLU A 229 -17.48 4.11 17.50
N SER A 230 -16.70 3.96 16.43
CA SER A 230 -16.94 3.00 15.37
C SER A 230 -15.64 2.29 15.00
N PRO A 231 -15.12 1.41 15.86
CA PRO A 231 -13.79 0.79 15.66
C PRO A 231 -13.67 0.00 14.35
N ASP A 232 -14.77 -0.56 13.84
CA ASP A 232 -14.78 -1.34 12.61
C ASP A 232 -14.64 -0.49 11.35
N ILE A 233 -14.70 0.84 11.46
CA ILE A 233 -14.66 1.74 10.31
C ILE A 233 -13.37 1.57 9.50
N ILE A 234 -12.25 1.30 10.18
CA ILE A 234 -10.93 1.07 9.58
C ILE A 234 -10.94 -0.21 8.73
N ASN A 235 -11.47 -1.30 9.30
CA ASN A 235 -11.62 -2.57 8.60
C ASN A 235 -12.51 -2.41 7.37
N ASN A 236 -13.66 -1.77 7.53
CA ASN A 236 -14.64 -1.58 6.46
C ASN A 236 -14.06 -0.77 5.29
N ILE A 237 -13.33 0.32 5.58
CA ILE A 237 -12.64 1.10 4.53
C ILE A 237 -11.61 0.25 3.80
N PHE A 238 -10.75 -0.47 4.54
CA PHE A 238 -9.70 -1.30 3.95
C PHE A 238 -10.31 -2.38 3.05
N ILE A 239 -11.28 -3.13 3.57
CA ILE A 239 -11.94 -4.23 2.86
C ILE A 239 -12.69 -3.72 1.61
N GLU A 240 -13.42 -2.60 1.69
CA GLU A 240 -14.07 -2.01 0.50
C GLU A 240 -13.06 -1.73 -0.61
N LYS A 241 -11.91 -1.11 -0.26
CA LYS A 241 -10.90 -0.73 -1.26
C LYS A 241 -10.19 -1.94 -1.87
N ILE A 242 -9.76 -2.90 -1.05
CA ILE A 242 -9.03 -4.06 -1.54
C ILE A 242 -9.93 -5.01 -2.34
N THR A 243 -11.20 -5.16 -1.95
CA THR A 243 -12.20 -5.96 -2.68
C THR A 243 -12.37 -5.48 -4.11
N ASP A 244 -12.45 -4.17 -4.32
CA ASP A 244 -12.55 -3.56 -5.65
C ASP A 244 -11.35 -3.93 -6.55
N ILE A 245 -10.15 -3.92 -5.98
CA ILE A 245 -8.91 -4.27 -6.66
C ILE A 245 -8.89 -5.76 -7.00
N PHE A 246 -9.26 -6.62 -6.05
CA PHE A 246 -9.30 -8.07 -6.28
C PHE A 246 -10.33 -8.45 -7.34
N LYS A 247 -11.52 -7.84 -7.36
CA LYS A 247 -12.53 -8.07 -8.41
C LYS A 247 -11.99 -7.70 -9.79
N LYS A 248 -11.33 -6.53 -9.91
CA LYS A 248 -10.71 -6.09 -11.17
C LYS A 248 -9.59 -7.02 -11.61
N ALA A 249 -8.73 -7.44 -10.68
CA ALA A 249 -7.64 -8.36 -10.95
C ALA A 249 -8.15 -9.72 -11.46
N ARG A 250 -9.17 -10.30 -10.81
CA ARG A 250 -9.78 -11.55 -11.26
C ARG A 250 -10.38 -11.43 -12.66
N LYS A 251 -11.15 -10.37 -12.91
CA LYS A 251 -11.75 -10.12 -14.22
C LYS A 251 -10.67 -9.97 -15.30
N ASP A 252 -9.61 -9.24 -15.01
CA ASP A 252 -8.49 -9.06 -15.93
C ASP A 252 -7.80 -10.39 -16.27
N ILE A 253 -7.58 -11.27 -15.29
CA ILE A 253 -7.02 -12.60 -15.52
C ILE A 253 -7.98 -13.45 -16.38
N GLN A 254 -9.27 -13.51 -16.02
CA GLN A 254 -10.24 -14.38 -16.68
C GLN A 254 -10.55 -13.96 -18.12
N GLU A 255 -10.73 -12.67 -18.36
CA GLU A 255 -11.22 -12.17 -19.65
C GLU A 255 -10.07 -11.75 -20.58
N ARG A 256 -9.15 -10.95 -20.07
CA ARG A 256 -8.12 -10.31 -20.91
C ARG A 256 -6.87 -11.17 -21.05
N ILE A 257 -6.29 -11.62 -19.94
CA ILE A 257 -5.04 -12.40 -20.00
C ILE A 257 -5.27 -13.73 -20.68
N LYS A 258 -6.31 -14.48 -20.31
CA LYS A 258 -6.66 -15.74 -20.97
C LYS A 258 -6.92 -15.54 -22.46
N GLY A 259 -7.66 -14.48 -22.82
CA GLY A 259 -7.92 -14.15 -24.24
C GLY A 259 -6.64 -13.83 -25.04
N TYR A 260 -5.71 -13.10 -24.48
CA TYR A 260 -4.39 -12.83 -25.11
C TYR A 260 -3.58 -14.13 -25.26
N LEU A 261 -3.42 -14.90 -24.17
CA LEU A 261 -2.68 -16.16 -24.20
C LEU A 261 -3.27 -17.13 -25.25
N THR A 262 -4.58 -17.21 -25.34
CA THR A 262 -5.28 -18.04 -26.33
C THR A 262 -4.93 -17.61 -27.76
N ARG A 263 -4.98 -16.32 -28.06
CA ARG A 263 -4.64 -15.79 -29.40
C ARG A 263 -3.19 -16.07 -29.78
N GLU A 264 -2.26 -15.79 -28.87
CA GLU A 264 -0.85 -16.07 -29.11
C GLU A 264 -0.59 -17.56 -29.31
N TYR A 265 -1.16 -18.43 -28.46
CA TYR A 265 -1.06 -19.86 -28.60
C TYR A 265 -1.59 -20.36 -29.97
N LEU A 266 -2.75 -19.88 -30.42
CA LEU A 266 -3.35 -20.24 -31.70
C LEU A 266 -2.54 -19.69 -32.88
N SER A 267 -2.00 -18.48 -32.78
CA SER A 267 -1.11 -17.90 -33.78
C SER A 267 0.14 -18.77 -33.99
N PHE A 268 0.80 -19.20 -32.94
CA PHE A 268 1.90 -20.15 -33.04
C PHE A 268 1.50 -21.48 -33.65
N LYS A 269 0.32 -21.99 -33.29
CA LYS A 269 -0.21 -23.26 -33.81
C LYS A 269 -0.50 -23.19 -35.31
N SER A 270 -1.04 -22.06 -35.79
CA SER A 270 -1.44 -21.87 -37.19
C SER A 270 -0.28 -21.48 -38.11
N SER A 271 0.81 -20.94 -37.58
CA SER A 271 1.94 -20.44 -38.39
C SER A 271 2.68 -21.51 -39.17
N GLY A 272 2.30 -22.79 -39.05
CA GLY A 272 2.94 -23.91 -39.77
C GLY A 272 4.40 -24.17 -39.37
N LYS A 273 5.05 -23.24 -38.69
CA LYS A 273 6.41 -23.38 -38.15
C LYS A 273 6.51 -24.52 -37.13
N LEU A 274 5.41 -24.86 -36.47
CA LEU A 274 5.31 -25.98 -35.53
C LEU A 274 5.29 -27.35 -36.23
N ALA A 275 5.05 -27.42 -37.55
CA ALA A 275 4.72 -28.68 -38.21
C ALA A 275 5.90 -29.34 -38.93
N ARG A 276 6.98 -28.66 -39.30
CA ARG A 276 7.95 -29.21 -40.24
C ARG A 276 9.40 -29.32 -39.79
N GLU A 277 9.94 -28.49 -38.93
CA GLU A 277 11.42 -28.52 -38.77
C GLU A 277 12.01 -28.72 -37.36
N HIS A 278 11.28 -28.48 -36.24
CA HIS A 278 11.90 -28.64 -34.91
C HIS A 278 10.95 -29.16 -33.83
N ASN A 279 10.78 -30.40 -33.80
CA ASN A 279 9.76 -31.19 -33.11
C ASN A 279 9.67 -31.11 -31.58
N ARG A 280 10.65 -30.58 -30.84
CA ARG A 280 10.63 -30.57 -29.35
C ARG A 280 11.00 -29.22 -28.74
N THR A 281 11.82 -28.43 -29.36
CA THR A 281 12.37 -27.16 -28.86
C THR A 281 11.40 -25.99 -29.07
N GLU A 282 10.64 -25.98 -30.17
CA GLU A 282 9.73 -24.88 -30.52
C GLU A 282 8.46 -24.85 -29.67
N LYS A 283 7.90 -26.00 -29.30
CA LYS A 283 6.76 -26.04 -28.36
C LYS A 283 7.12 -25.46 -27.01
N ARG A 284 8.36 -25.68 -26.56
CA ARG A 284 8.89 -25.05 -25.34
C ARG A 284 9.13 -23.55 -25.56
N GLY A 285 9.45 -23.13 -26.76
CA GLY A 285 9.60 -21.71 -27.14
C GLY A 285 8.31 -20.92 -26.99
N VAL A 286 7.15 -21.48 -27.40
CA VAL A 286 5.83 -20.85 -27.23
C VAL A 286 5.55 -20.58 -25.76
N TYR A 287 5.71 -21.56 -24.91
CA TYR A 287 5.44 -21.39 -23.48
C TYR A 287 6.43 -20.43 -22.81
N ASN A 288 7.72 -20.47 -23.18
CA ASN A 288 8.69 -19.48 -22.71
C ASN A 288 8.30 -18.07 -23.15
N TYR A 289 7.95 -17.88 -24.43
CA TYR A 289 7.47 -16.58 -24.93
C TYR A 289 6.27 -16.06 -24.14
N LEU A 290 5.29 -16.94 -23.87
CA LEU A 290 4.10 -16.55 -23.10
C LEU A 290 4.47 -16.21 -21.64
N VAL A 291 5.40 -16.95 -21.03
CA VAL A 291 5.92 -16.65 -19.68
C VAL A 291 6.64 -15.30 -19.64
N ASP A 292 7.50 -15.04 -20.62
CA ASP A 292 8.34 -13.84 -20.62
C ASP A 292 7.54 -12.55 -20.93
N ASN A 293 6.47 -12.66 -21.73
CA ASN A 293 5.72 -11.49 -22.20
C ASN A 293 4.46 -11.19 -21.38
N PHE A 294 3.93 -12.15 -20.60
CA PHE A 294 2.72 -11.98 -19.79
C PHE A 294 3.04 -12.12 -18.31
N ILE A 295 3.14 -11.01 -17.63
CA ILE A 295 3.66 -10.92 -16.25
C ILE A 295 2.82 -11.67 -15.24
N VAL A 296 1.49 -11.79 -15.46
CA VAL A 296 0.61 -12.41 -14.46
C VAL A 296 -0.35 -13.37 -15.11
N PHE A 297 0.08 -14.58 -15.24
CA PHE A 297 -0.81 -15.69 -15.53
C PHE A 297 -0.41 -16.91 -14.67
N ASP A 298 -1.29 -17.87 -14.61
CA ASP A 298 -1.05 -19.13 -13.92
C ASP A 298 -0.82 -20.23 -14.94
N TYR A 299 0.05 -21.20 -14.64
CA TYR A 299 0.30 -22.34 -15.56
C TYR A 299 -0.97 -23.14 -15.84
N ASN A 300 -1.94 -23.14 -14.92
CA ASN A 300 -3.25 -23.77 -15.12
C ASN A 300 -4.02 -23.19 -16.30
N ILE A 301 -3.89 -21.86 -16.56
CA ILE A 301 -4.50 -21.21 -17.73
C ILE A 301 -3.91 -21.79 -19.03
N LEU A 302 -2.61 -22.02 -19.09
CA LEU A 302 -2.00 -22.67 -20.25
C LEU A 302 -2.53 -24.10 -20.43
N ILE A 303 -2.67 -24.86 -19.34
CA ILE A 303 -3.23 -26.21 -19.37
C ILE A 303 -4.66 -26.19 -19.89
N GLU A 304 -5.50 -25.24 -19.46
CA GLU A 304 -6.86 -25.08 -19.96
C GLU A 304 -6.89 -24.80 -21.47
N ILE A 305 -6.07 -23.85 -21.95
CA ILE A 305 -5.94 -23.52 -23.37
C ILE A 305 -5.53 -24.75 -24.18
N VAL A 306 -4.54 -25.50 -23.72
CA VAL A 306 -4.09 -26.70 -24.40
C VAL A 306 -5.18 -27.78 -24.45
N LYS A 307 -5.90 -27.99 -23.35
CA LYS A 307 -7.02 -28.94 -23.30
C LYS A 307 -8.16 -28.56 -24.25
N GLU A 308 -8.42 -27.27 -24.39
CA GLU A 308 -9.49 -26.75 -25.26
C GLU A 308 -9.09 -26.88 -26.77
N PHE A 309 -7.89 -26.43 -27.12
CA PHE A 309 -7.49 -26.25 -28.51
C PHE A 309 -6.54 -27.34 -29.08
N ASN A 310 -6.00 -28.22 -28.24
CA ASN A 310 -5.12 -29.32 -28.66
C ASN A 310 -5.45 -30.65 -28.01
N LYS A 311 -6.72 -31.06 -28.10
CA LYS A 311 -7.26 -32.26 -27.43
C LYS A 311 -6.42 -33.52 -27.66
N LYS A 312 -5.86 -33.72 -28.88
CA LYS A 312 -5.06 -34.90 -29.25
C LYS A 312 -3.78 -35.06 -28.41
N ASN A 313 -3.15 -33.95 -28.01
CA ASN A 313 -1.89 -33.97 -27.26
C ASN A 313 -2.03 -33.36 -25.85
N ALA A 314 -3.26 -33.09 -25.42
CA ALA A 314 -3.55 -32.33 -24.19
C ALA A 314 -2.87 -32.93 -22.95
N SER A 315 -2.96 -34.23 -22.76
CA SER A 315 -2.35 -34.90 -21.60
C SER A 315 -0.83 -34.73 -21.54
N ARG A 316 -0.15 -34.95 -22.67
CA ARG A 316 1.30 -34.84 -22.76
C ARG A 316 1.78 -33.40 -22.58
N GLU A 317 1.14 -32.41 -23.22
CA GLU A 317 1.51 -31.02 -23.11
C GLU A 317 1.21 -30.47 -21.72
N SER A 318 0.09 -30.84 -21.11
CA SER A 318 -0.25 -30.49 -19.74
C SER A 318 0.80 -31.00 -18.73
N LYS A 319 1.31 -32.21 -18.94
CA LYS A 319 2.39 -32.75 -18.09
C LYS A 319 3.66 -31.90 -18.21
N ILE A 320 4.07 -31.54 -19.42
CA ILE A 320 5.26 -30.71 -19.69
C ILE A 320 5.09 -29.31 -19.05
N ILE A 321 3.88 -28.70 -19.21
CA ILE A 321 3.60 -27.39 -18.63
C ILE A 321 3.69 -27.45 -17.10
N LYS A 322 3.07 -28.45 -16.49
CA LYS A 322 3.10 -28.65 -15.03
C LYS A 322 4.52 -28.84 -14.51
N GLU A 323 5.31 -29.69 -15.15
CA GLU A 323 6.69 -29.94 -14.74
C GLU A 323 7.58 -28.71 -14.85
N LYS A 324 7.42 -27.90 -15.90
CA LYS A 324 8.32 -26.78 -16.18
C LYS A 324 7.87 -25.45 -15.55
N TYR A 325 6.56 -25.23 -15.41
CA TYR A 325 5.99 -23.91 -15.04
C TYR A 325 5.12 -23.94 -13.77
N SER A 326 5.21 -25.01 -12.95
CA SER A 326 4.45 -25.09 -11.69
C SER A 326 4.76 -23.96 -10.70
N TYR A 327 5.91 -23.29 -10.84
CA TYR A 327 6.26 -22.11 -10.06
C TYR A 327 5.36 -20.90 -10.37
N LEU A 328 4.66 -20.89 -11.52
CA LEU A 328 3.69 -19.88 -11.91
C LEU A 328 2.32 -20.19 -11.29
N ASN A 329 2.23 -20.16 -9.98
CA ASN A 329 0.98 -20.38 -9.23
C ASN A 329 0.37 -19.06 -8.73
N ASN A 330 0.28 -18.08 -9.62
CA ASN A 330 -0.13 -16.71 -9.25
C ASN A 330 -1.61 -16.60 -8.84
N ILE A 331 -2.49 -17.44 -9.40
CA ILE A 331 -3.90 -17.49 -9.00
C ILE A 331 -4.03 -18.03 -7.57
N GLU A 332 -3.28 -19.07 -7.22
CA GLU A 332 -3.26 -19.61 -5.87
C GLU A 332 -2.74 -18.58 -4.86
N LYS A 333 -1.67 -17.87 -5.21
CA LYS A 333 -1.16 -16.76 -4.40
C LYS A 333 -2.17 -15.64 -4.23
N LEU A 334 -2.88 -15.27 -5.29
CA LEU A 334 -3.95 -14.27 -5.23
C LEU A 334 -5.11 -14.74 -4.32
N ASN A 335 -5.54 -16.00 -4.46
CA ASN A 335 -6.57 -16.58 -3.60
C ASN A 335 -6.16 -16.59 -2.14
N TYR A 336 -4.91 -16.99 -1.84
CA TYR A 336 -4.36 -16.91 -0.49
C TYR A 336 -4.44 -15.48 0.09
N LEU A 337 -4.05 -14.45 -0.67
CA LEU A 337 -4.14 -13.06 -0.21
C LEU A 337 -5.58 -12.66 0.11
N ILE A 338 -6.52 -13.06 -0.75
CA ILE A 338 -7.94 -12.78 -0.57
C ILE A 338 -8.47 -13.45 0.71
N GLU A 339 -8.22 -14.73 0.87
CA GLU A 339 -8.66 -15.50 2.04
C GLU A 339 -8.03 -14.97 3.33
N PHE A 340 -6.72 -14.69 3.29
CA PHE A 340 -5.98 -14.12 4.41
C PHE A 340 -6.59 -12.79 4.86
N ILE A 341 -6.82 -11.86 3.93
CA ILE A 341 -7.34 -10.53 4.25
C ILE A 341 -8.78 -10.60 4.75
N TYR A 342 -9.63 -11.41 4.13
CA TYR A 342 -11.03 -11.53 4.57
C TYR A 342 -11.21 -12.24 5.91
N LYS A 343 -10.24 -13.01 6.36
CA LYS A 343 -10.24 -13.59 7.71
C LYS A 343 -10.34 -12.53 8.81
N PHE A 344 -9.84 -11.33 8.56
CA PHE A 344 -9.86 -10.20 9.51
C PHE A 344 -11.09 -9.29 9.37
N ASN A 345 -12.05 -9.68 8.53
CA ASN A 345 -13.33 -8.96 8.37
C ASN A 345 -14.47 -9.60 9.18
N LYS A 346 -14.15 -10.58 10.00
CA LYS A 346 -15.07 -11.20 10.95
C LYS A 346 -14.79 -10.65 12.32
#